data_13bf928b9975300fdc20f4892083e549
#
_entry.id   13bf928b9975300fdc20f4892083e549
#
_cell.length_a   1.000
_cell.length_b   1.000
_cell.length_c   1.000
_cell.angle_alpha   90.00
_cell.angle_beta   90.00
_cell.angle_gamma   90.00
#
_symmetry.space_group_name_H-M   'P 1'
#
loop_
_entity.id
_entity.type
_entity.pdbx_description
1 polymer ?
#
loop_
_entity_poly.entity_id
_entity_poly.type
_entity_poly.pdbx_seq_one_letter_code
_entity_poly.pdbx_strand_id
1 'polypeptide(L)'
;ADYAIDSAKPRFDVFKVQINDPRIRIKMIINNEMDAALFTEPQATTARLYNNPMLMDSRDKNIRLGVIAFRENALKDKRRQKQLDNFVKAYNIAVDSINHFGLQHYATVITKYTNADAKTIKALPKLRFNHVRQPRVRDINIAKRY
;
A
#
# COMPACT_ATOMS: atom_id res chain seq x y z
N ALA A 1 5.46 -0.15 10.51
CA ALA A 1 4.94 -0.36 11.88
C ALA A 1 5.53 0.66 12.86
N ASP A 2 6.86 0.80 12.92
CA ASP A 2 7.58 1.63 13.90
C ASP A 2 7.09 3.09 13.93
N TYR A 3 6.93 3.71 12.78
CA TYR A 3 6.35 5.06 12.69
C TYR A 3 4.95 5.16 13.32
N ALA A 4 4.12 4.14 13.14
CA ALA A 4 2.76 4.12 13.70
C ALA A 4 2.81 4.00 15.23
N ILE A 5 3.66 3.13 15.75
CA ILE A 5 3.87 2.92 17.19
C ILE A 5 4.41 4.20 17.83
N ASP A 6 5.45 4.80 17.26
CA ASP A 6 6.02 6.07 17.75
C ASP A 6 5.01 7.21 17.74
N SER A 7 4.15 7.25 16.72
CA SER A 7 3.10 8.29 16.61
C SER A 7 1.97 8.09 17.62
N ALA A 8 1.62 6.84 17.93
CA ALA A 8 0.55 6.50 18.85
C ALA A 8 0.99 6.61 20.33
N LYS A 9 2.30 6.42 20.61
CA LYS A 9 2.88 6.44 21.96
C LYS A 9 2.07 5.60 22.95
N PRO A 10 1.89 4.29 22.70
CA PRO A 10 1.10 3.43 23.58
C PRO A 10 1.72 3.39 24.98
N ARG A 11 0.88 3.26 26.00
CA ARG A 11 1.31 3.16 27.43
C ARG A 11 1.59 1.71 27.84
N PHE A 12 1.74 0.80 26.89
CA PHE A 12 2.00 -0.62 27.08
C PHE A 12 3.08 -1.09 26.10
N ASP A 13 3.71 -2.20 26.40
CA ASP A 13 4.73 -2.79 25.56
C ASP A 13 4.12 -3.35 24.28
N VAL A 14 4.78 -3.10 23.13
CA VAL A 14 4.37 -3.58 21.82
C VAL A 14 5.36 -4.61 21.32
N PHE A 15 4.94 -5.86 21.23
CA PHE A 15 5.70 -6.94 20.64
C PHE A 15 5.53 -6.94 19.13
N LYS A 16 6.62 -6.78 18.39
CA LYS A 16 6.61 -6.72 16.92
C LYS A 16 6.98 -8.06 16.34
N VAL A 17 6.11 -8.60 15.50
CA VAL A 17 6.36 -9.84 14.74
C VAL A 17 6.35 -9.52 13.25
N GLN A 18 7.37 -9.95 12.53
CA GLN A 18 7.44 -9.77 11.09
C GLN A 18 6.82 -10.98 10.38
N ILE A 19 5.70 -10.76 9.71
CA ILE A 19 5.03 -11.75 8.85
C ILE A 19 4.94 -11.16 7.45
N ASN A 20 5.73 -11.70 6.52
CA ASN A 20 5.86 -11.12 5.18
C ASN A 20 4.64 -11.40 4.29
N ASP A 21 3.97 -12.54 4.46
CA ASP A 21 2.80 -12.88 3.65
C ASP A 21 1.55 -12.15 4.17
N PRO A 22 0.96 -11.23 3.38
CA PRO A 22 -0.24 -10.49 3.79
C PRO A 22 -1.47 -11.40 3.94
N ARG A 23 -1.49 -12.57 3.30
CA ARG A 23 -2.59 -13.55 3.42
C ARG A 23 -2.56 -14.24 4.78
N ILE A 24 -1.39 -14.46 5.34
CA ILE A 24 -1.24 -14.99 6.70
C ILE A 24 -1.64 -13.91 7.70
N ARG A 25 -1.12 -12.69 7.55
CA ARG A 25 -1.46 -11.57 8.45
C ARG A 25 -2.96 -11.31 8.54
N ILE A 26 -3.68 -11.33 7.39
CA ILE A 26 -5.13 -11.08 7.40
C ILE A 26 -5.89 -12.21 8.11
N LYS A 27 -5.46 -13.46 7.99
CA LYS A 27 -6.06 -14.57 8.74
C LYS A 27 -5.84 -14.43 10.24
N MET A 28 -4.62 -14.10 10.64
CA MET A 28 -4.27 -13.95 12.06
C MET A 28 -5.08 -12.84 12.74
N ILE A 29 -5.25 -11.68 12.09
CA ILE A 29 -6.05 -10.59 12.68
C ILE A 29 -7.54 -10.97 12.75
N ILE A 30 -8.08 -11.64 11.75
CA ILE A 30 -9.48 -12.09 11.73
C ILE A 30 -9.73 -13.17 12.80
N ASN A 31 -8.76 -14.03 13.05
CA ASN A 31 -8.84 -15.10 14.04
C ASN A 31 -8.47 -14.64 15.48
N ASN A 32 -8.22 -13.34 15.70
CA ASN A 32 -7.74 -12.80 16.97
C ASN A 32 -6.42 -13.41 17.48
N GLU A 33 -5.54 -13.82 16.57
CA GLU A 33 -4.20 -14.32 16.86
C GLU A 33 -3.16 -13.20 17.00
N MET A 34 -3.56 -11.96 16.70
CA MET A 34 -2.78 -10.73 16.91
C MET A 34 -3.71 -9.54 17.13
N ASP A 35 -3.22 -8.58 17.93
CA ASP A 35 -4.01 -7.40 18.36
C ASP A 35 -4.06 -6.31 17.30
N ALA A 36 -3.03 -6.17 16.48
CA ALA A 36 -2.93 -5.18 15.41
C ALA A 36 -2.04 -5.64 14.25
N ALA A 37 -2.31 -5.15 13.05
CA ALA A 37 -1.50 -5.44 11.87
C ALA A 37 -1.44 -4.25 10.92
N LEU A 38 -0.36 -4.18 10.12
CA LEU A 38 -0.21 -3.22 9.04
C LEU A 38 -0.65 -3.85 7.73
N PHE A 39 -1.58 -3.21 7.04
CA PHE A 39 -2.10 -3.65 5.75
C PHE A 39 -2.01 -2.54 4.70
N THR A 40 -1.93 -2.97 3.45
CA THR A 40 -2.26 -2.15 2.28
C THR A 40 -3.66 -2.52 1.78
N GLU A 41 -4.24 -1.72 0.91
CA GLU A 41 -5.46 -2.13 0.21
C GLU A 41 -5.17 -3.29 -0.79
N PRO A 42 -6.04 -4.25 -0.96
CA PRO A 42 -7.42 -4.36 -0.42
C PRO A 42 -7.53 -5.01 0.98
N GLN A 43 -6.43 -5.52 1.56
CA GLN A 43 -6.47 -6.25 2.85
C GLN A 43 -6.96 -5.38 4.01
N ALA A 44 -6.65 -4.08 4.02
CA ALA A 44 -7.16 -3.16 5.03
C ALA A 44 -8.70 -3.10 5.00
N THR A 45 -9.29 -3.04 3.80
CA THR A 45 -10.74 -3.11 3.63
C THR A 45 -11.30 -4.46 4.06
N THR A 46 -10.62 -5.56 3.73
CA THR A 46 -11.02 -6.90 4.21
C THR A 46 -11.06 -6.94 5.74
N ALA A 47 -10.00 -6.51 6.42
CA ALA A 47 -9.96 -6.50 7.89
C ALA A 47 -11.14 -5.70 8.48
N ARG A 48 -11.46 -4.53 7.92
CA ARG A 48 -12.61 -3.72 8.34
C ARG A 48 -13.95 -4.45 8.18
N LEU A 49 -14.12 -5.21 7.11
CA LEU A 49 -15.34 -6.00 6.89
C LEU A 49 -15.50 -7.15 7.89
N TYR A 50 -14.42 -7.55 8.56
CA TYR A 50 -14.39 -8.51 9.66
C TYR A 50 -14.28 -7.82 11.03
N ASN A 51 -14.84 -6.61 11.16
CA ASN A 51 -14.95 -5.84 12.41
C ASN A 51 -13.61 -5.43 13.06
N ASN A 52 -12.53 -5.37 12.28
CA ASN A 52 -11.26 -4.84 12.75
C ASN A 52 -11.15 -3.34 12.42
N PRO A 53 -11.23 -2.44 13.40
CA PRO A 53 -11.21 -1.01 13.16
C PRO A 53 -9.84 -0.55 12.65
N MET A 54 -9.84 0.43 11.76
CA MET A 54 -8.62 1.08 11.31
C MET A 54 -8.20 2.15 12.33
N LEU A 55 -7.04 1.98 12.94
CA LEU A 55 -6.49 2.89 13.95
C LEU A 55 -5.72 4.06 13.34
N MET A 56 -5.08 3.84 12.20
CA MET A 56 -4.25 4.85 11.52
C MET A 56 -4.25 4.61 10.03
N ASP A 57 -4.30 5.70 9.26
CA ASP A 57 -4.18 5.70 7.80
C ASP A 57 -3.01 6.59 7.38
N SER A 58 -2.23 6.13 6.40
CA SER A 58 -1.12 6.92 5.83
C SER A 58 -1.60 8.21 5.15
N ARG A 59 -2.85 8.27 4.72
CA ARG A 59 -3.48 9.47 4.15
C ARG A 59 -3.64 10.56 5.19
N ASP A 60 -4.13 10.22 6.39
CA ASP A 60 -4.36 11.16 7.49
C ASP A 60 -3.04 11.80 7.97
N LYS A 61 -1.96 11.04 7.88
CA LYS A 61 -0.61 11.51 8.22
C LYS A 61 0.12 12.14 7.02
N ASN A 62 -0.49 12.13 5.85
CA ASN A 62 0.13 12.60 4.60
C ASN A 62 1.51 11.99 4.35
N ILE A 63 1.65 10.67 4.56
CA ILE A 63 2.89 9.90 4.39
C ILE A 63 2.76 9.01 3.17
N ARG A 64 3.86 8.85 2.43
CA ARG A 64 3.97 7.97 1.28
C ARG A 64 5.06 6.95 1.55
N LEU A 65 4.67 5.70 1.74
CA LEU A 65 5.58 4.62 2.13
C LEU A 65 5.97 3.71 0.96
N GLY A 66 5.23 3.76 -0.15
CA GLY A 66 5.53 2.96 -1.34
C GLY A 66 6.41 3.73 -2.32
N VAL A 67 7.43 3.06 -2.86
CA VAL A 67 8.28 3.56 -3.93
C VAL A 67 8.49 2.49 -4.99
N ILE A 68 8.72 2.91 -6.23
CA ILE A 68 9.21 2.04 -7.31
C ILE A 68 10.70 2.29 -7.40
N ALA A 69 11.50 1.26 -7.11
CA ALA A 69 12.96 1.36 -7.11
C ALA A 69 13.55 0.68 -8.35
N PHE A 70 14.52 1.33 -8.96
CA PHE A 70 15.28 0.80 -10.09
C PHE A 70 16.75 0.66 -9.72
N ARG A 71 17.41 -0.37 -10.24
CA ARG A 71 18.85 -0.51 -10.11
C ARG A 71 19.56 0.61 -10.86
N GLU A 72 20.62 1.18 -10.27
CA GLU A 72 21.42 2.25 -10.88
C GLU A 72 21.93 1.88 -12.28
N ASN A 73 22.41 0.65 -12.46
CA ASN A 73 22.87 0.16 -13.76
C ASN A 73 21.76 0.14 -14.83
N ALA A 74 20.50 -0.03 -14.43
CA ALA A 74 19.39 0.06 -15.38
C ALA A 74 19.14 1.50 -15.85
N LEU A 75 19.43 2.48 -15.00
CA LEU A 75 19.32 3.90 -15.34
C LEU A 75 20.45 4.39 -16.25
N LYS A 76 21.61 3.72 -16.27
CA LYS A 76 22.77 4.04 -17.13
C LYS A 76 22.71 3.39 -18.50
N ASP A 77 21.92 2.35 -18.69
CA ASP A 77 21.77 1.60 -19.95
C ASP A 77 20.69 2.27 -20.84
N LYS A 78 21.09 2.80 -21.98
CA LYS A 78 20.20 3.50 -22.95
C LYS A 78 18.98 2.66 -23.38
N ARG A 79 19.16 1.35 -23.57
CA ARG A 79 18.05 0.45 -23.93
C ARG A 79 17.05 0.31 -22.80
N ARG A 80 17.56 0.16 -21.58
CA ARG A 80 16.74 0.05 -20.37
C ARG A 80 16.08 1.37 -20.02
N GLN A 81 16.72 2.49 -20.22
CA GLN A 81 16.10 3.82 -20.05
C GLN A 81 14.83 3.93 -20.87
N LYS A 82 14.86 3.53 -22.16
CA LYS A 82 13.66 3.53 -23.00
C LYS A 82 12.55 2.62 -22.46
N GLN A 83 12.91 1.45 -21.90
CA GLN A 83 11.94 0.55 -21.26
C GLN A 83 11.35 1.18 -20.00
N LEU A 84 12.15 1.87 -19.18
CA LEU A 84 11.70 2.59 -17.99
C LEU A 84 10.77 3.74 -18.35
N ASP A 85 11.09 4.52 -19.39
CA ASP A 85 10.21 5.59 -19.88
C ASP A 85 8.85 5.05 -20.34
N ASN A 86 8.85 3.93 -21.05
CA ASN A 86 7.62 3.27 -21.47
C ASN A 86 6.82 2.75 -20.26
N PHE A 87 7.49 2.19 -19.26
CA PHE A 87 6.86 1.77 -18.01
C PHE A 87 6.21 2.96 -17.29
N VAL A 88 6.92 4.08 -17.15
CA VAL A 88 6.39 5.30 -16.52
C VAL A 88 5.18 5.84 -17.28
N LYS A 89 5.23 5.86 -18.61
CA LYS A 89 4.08 6.25 -19.44
C LYS A 89 2.88 5.34 -19.21
N ALA A 90 3.08 4.03 -19.26
CA ALA A 90 2.01 3.04 -19.03
C ALA A 90 1.43 3.16 -17.61
N TYR A 91 2.28 3.36 -16.60
CA TYR A 91 1.84 3.59 -15.23
C TYR A 91 0.95 4.84 -15.14
N ASN A 92 1.37 5.97 -15.73
CA ASN A 92 0.60 7.20 -15.69
C ASN A 92 -0.75 7.07 -16.40
N ILE A 93 -0.81 6.38 -17.54
CA ILE A 93 -2.07 6.07 -18.24
C ILE A 93 -2.99 5.22 -17.35
N ALA A 94 -2.44 4.21 -16.68
CA ALA A 94 -3.21 3.39 -15.74
C ALA A 94 -3.74 4.21 -14.55
N VAL A 95 -2.93 5.13 -14.02
CA VAL A 95 -3.34 6.06 -12.96
C VAL A 95 -4.51 6.93 -13.42
N ASP A 96 -4.44 7.53 -14.61
CA ASP A 96 -5.52 8.36 -15.14
C ASP A 96 -6.79 7.54 -15.32
N SER A 97 -6.66 6.33 -15.84
CA SER A 97 -7.77 5.41 -16.05
C SER A 97 -8.44 4.99 -14.73
N ILE A 98 -7.66 4.63 -13.70
CA ILE A 98 -8.19 4.28 -12.38
C ILE A 98 -8.85 5.50 -11.72
N ASN A 99 -8.25 6.67 -11.82
CA ASN A 99 -8.82 7.91 -11.26
C ASN A 99 -10.12 8.32 -11.94
N HIS A 100 -10.28 7.99 -13.23
CA HIS A 100 -11.49 8.30 -14.00
C HIS A 100 -12.62 7.28 -13.73
N PHE A 101 -12.32 5.98 -13.85
CA PHE A 101 -13.33 4.92 -13.77
C PHE A 101 -13.53 4.35 -12.34
N GLY A 102 -12.56 4.55 -11.45
CA GLY A 102 -12.54 4.00 -10.10
C GLY A 102 -12.03 2.54 -10.04
N LEU A 103 -11.66 2.10 -8.84
CA LEU A 103 -11.09 0.76 -8.61
C LEU A 103 -12.10 -0.36 -8.92
N GLN A 104 -13.38 -0.14 -8.66
CA GLN A 104 -14.43 -1.13 -8.88
C GLN A 104 -14.56 -1.52 -10.36
N HIS A 105 -14.25 -0.62 -11.29
CA HIS A 105 -14.22 -0.91 -12.73
C HIS A 105 -13.18 -2.00 -13.07
N TYR A 106 -12.11 -2.09 -12.29
CA TYR A 106 -11.01 -3.05 -12.47
C TYR A 106 -11.11 -4.26 -11.55
N ALA A 107 -12.31 -4.62 -11.09
CA ALA A 107 -12.56 -5.71 -10.15
C ALA A 107 -11.86 -7.02 -10.54
N THR A 108 -11.98 -7.44 -11.81
CA THR A 108 -11.35 -8.67 -12.31
C THR A 108 -9.83 -8.66 -12.16
N VAL A 109 -9.19 -7.51 -12.47
CA VAL A 109 -7.75 -7.35 -12.34
C VAL A 109 -7.35 -7.40 -10.86
N ILE A 110 -8.06 -6.66 -10.00
CA ILE A 110 -7.79 -6.64 -8.56
C ILE A 110 -7.91 -8.04 -7.97
N THR A 111 -9.02 -8.75 -8.25
CA THR A 111 -9.21 -10.13 -7.78
C THR A 111 -8.06 -11.04 -8.23
N LYS A 112 -7.67 -10.96 -9.49
CA LYS A 112 -6.59 -11.80 -10.05
C LYS A 112 -5.27 -11.67 -9.29
N TYR A 113 -4.91 -10.45 -8.87
CA TYR A 113 -3.60 -10.18 -8.27
C TYR A 113 -3.60 -10.10 -6.74
N THR A 114 -4.76 -9.91 -6.12
CA THR A 114 -4.86 -9.72 -4.67
C THR A 114 -5.70 -10.78 -3.96
N ASN A 115 -6.42 -11.64 -4.71
CA ASN A 115 -7.42 -12.57 -4.20
C ASN A 115 -8.54 -11.89 -3.38
N ALA A 116 -8.77 -10.58 -3.56
CA ALA A 116 -9.88 -9.90 -2.92
C ALA A 116 -11.21 -10.38 -3.48
N ASP A 117 -12.18 -10.61 -2.61
CA ASP A 117 -13.53 -11.00 -2.99
C ASP A 117 -14.36 -9.79 -3.48
N ALA A 118 -15.51 -10.07 -4.06
CA ALA A 118 -16.41 -9.04 -4.60
C ALA A 118 -16.89 -8.06 -3.51
N LYS A 119 -17.10 -8.54 -2.28
CA LYS A 119 -17.53 -7.71 -1.14
C LYS A 119 -16.46 -6.71 -0.77
N THR A 120 -15.20 -7.16 -0.68
CA THR A 120 -14.04 -6.31 -0.43
C THR A 120 -13.88 -5.27 -1.53
N ILE A 121 -13.95 -5.66 -2.81
CA ILE A 121 -13.78 -4.73 -3.93
C ILE A 121 -14.88 -3.66 -3.92
N LYS A 122 -16.12 -4.03 -3.67
CA LYS A 122 -17.24 -3.09 -3.58
C LYS A 122 -17.06 -2.08 -2.43
N ALA A 123 -16.42 -2.50 -1.34
CA ALA A 123 -16.19 -1.69 -0.15
C ALA A 123 -14.89 -0.87 -0.19
N LEU A 124 -14.06 -1.01 -1.24
CA LEU A 124 -12.82 -0.25 -1.38
C LEU A 124 -13.10 1.26 -1.29
N PRO A 125 -12.29 2.01 -0.56
CA PRO A 125 -12.43 3.44 -0.47
C PRO A 125 -12.11 4.10 -1.82
N LYS A 126 -12.66 5.30 -2.05
CA LYS A 126 -12.24 6.12 -3.18
C LYS A 126 -10.79 6.56 -2.93
N LEU A 127 -9.87 6.00 -3.70
CA LEU A 127 -8.46 6.35 -3.68
C LEU A 127 -8.15 7.21 -4.90
N ARG A 128 -7.31 8.22 -4.71
CA ARG A 128 -6.74 9.00 -5.79
C ARG A 128 -5.25 8.69 -5.91
N PHE A 129 -4.85 8.23 -7.06
CA PHE A 129 -3.47 7.89 -7.38
C PHE A 129 -2.77 9.07 -8.05
N ASN A 130 -1.47 9.18 -7.89
CA ASN A 130 -0.67 10.23 -8.52
C ASN A 130 0.21 9.63 -9.60
N HIS A 131 0.50 10.42 -10.63
CA HIS A 131 1.54 10.11 -11.60
C HIS A 131 2.88 9.87 -10.90
N VAL A 132 3.75 9.16 -11.58
CA VAL A 132 5.13 8.94 -11.11
C VAL A 132 5.80 10.28 -10.83
N ARG A 133 6.42 10.38 -9.69
CA ARG A 133 7.22 11.53 -9.28
C ARG A 133 8.31 11.10 -8.31
N GLN A 134 9.31 11.91 -8.16
CA GLN A 134 10.34 11.68 -7.16
C GLN A 134 9.75 11.65 -5.74
N PRO A 135 10.30 10.80 -4.85
CA PRO A 135 9.91 10.81 -3.44
C PRO A 135 10.17 12.19 -2.81
N ARG A 136 9.27 12.60 -1.93
CA ARG A 136 9.45 13.85 -1.19
C ARG A 136 10.58 13.69 -0.18
N VAL A 137 11.38 14.73 0.02
CA VAL A 137 12.46 14.75 1.03
C VAL A 137 11.95 14.36 2.42
N ARG A 138 10.76 14.85 2.80
CA ARG A 138 10.09 14.46 4.05
C ARG A 138 9.89 12.96 4.17
N ASP A 139 9.40 12.29 3.13
CA ASP A 139 9.13 10.85 3.15
C ASP A 139 10.44 10.05 3.21
N ILE A 140 11.47 10.51 2.50
CA ILE A 140 12.82 9.93 2.57
C ILE A 140 13.39 10.04 4.00
N ASN A 141 13.25 11.21 4.63
CA ASN A 141 13.77 11.42 5.98
C ASN A 141 13.03 10.57 7.02
N ILE A 142 11.71 10.39 6.86
CA ILE A 142 10.95 9.45 7.69
C ILE A 142 11.46 8.02 7.48
N ALA A 143 11.60 7.56 6.24
CA ALA A 143 12.08 6.20 5.94
C ALA A 143 13.50 5.92 6.44
N LYS A 144 14.38 6.93 6.48
CA LYS A 144 15.74 6.79 7.03
C LYS A 144 15.78 6.69 8.55
N ARG A 145 14.74 7.17 9.23
CA ARG A 145 14.66 7.14 10.70
C ARG A 145 14.20 5.78 11.22
N TYR A 146 13.47 5.03 10.42
CA TYR A 146 12.87 3.73 10.76
C TYR A 146 13.35 2.60 9.83
#